data_f4c94c28ffdfb99da2537a19060f21e8
#
_entry.id   f4c94c28ffdfb99da2537a19060f21e8
#
_cell.length_a   1.000
_cell.length_b   1.000
_cell.length_c   1.000
_cell.angle_alpha   90.00
_cell.angle_beta   90.00
_cell.angle_gamma   90.00
#
_symmetry.space_group_name_H-M   'P 1'
#
loop_
_entity.id
_entity.type
_entity.pdbx_description
1 polymer ?
#
loop_
_entity_poly.entity_id
_entity_poly.type
_entity_poly.pdbx_seq_one_letter_code
_entity_poly.pdbx_strand_id
1 'polypeptide(L)'
;MKVGIIGAMEQEVALLRSQMSNPTTLQLGGCEFYQGMLAGKEVILTRSGIGKVAASVATSLLLEKFAPEYVINTGSAGGFAQDLHIGDVVIASEMRFHDVDVTAFGYEMGQMAQQPAAFPCDEKLIAVAEDCIAEQGKHQTKVGLICTGDQFMCKPDAIAKARADFPQMLAVEMEGAAIGQVCHMFKVPYLVVRAMSDIAGKEQVESFDAFIEVAGKHSAEMIIKMLGKL
;
A
#
# COMPACT_ATOMS: atom_id res chain seq x y z
N MET A 1 -20.35 4.60 -7.53
CA MET A 1 -19.07 4.75 -6.83
C MET A 1 -17.99 4.05 -7.63
N LYS A 2 -16.92 4.76 -7.93
CA LYS A 2 -15.76 4.29 -8.69
C LYS A 2 -14.55 4.24 -7.75
N VAL A 3 -13.85 3.10 -7.71
CA VAL A 3 -12.71 2.88 -6.82
C VAL A 3 -11.48 2.57 -7.64
N GLY A 4 -10.39 3.30 -7.40
CA GLY A 4 -9.06 2.99 -7.90
C GLY A 4 -8.37 2.00 -6.96
N ILE A 5 -7.80 0.93 -7.50
CA ILE A 5 -7.01 -0.03 -6.73
C ILE A 5 -5.62 -0.10 -7.36
N ILE A 6 -4.57 0.01 -6.55
CA ILE A 6 -3.18 -0.02 -7.02
C ILE A 6 -2.44 -1.17 -6.33
N GLY A 7 -1.87 -2.07 -7.11
CA GLY A 7 -0.84 -3.01 -6.70
C GLY A 7 0.42 -2.81 -7.54
N ALA A 8 1.60 -3.10 -6.98
CA ALA A 8 2.87 -2.89 -7.67
C ALA A 8 3.22 -4.03 -8.63
N MET A 9 2.89 -5.26 -8.26
CA MET A 9 3.33 -6.48 -8.93
C MET A 9 2.16 -7.33 -9.42
N GLU A 10 2.44 -8.25 -10.34
CA GLU A 10 1.45 -9.19 -10.86
C GLU A 10 0.80 -10.04 -9.75
N GLN A 11 1.60 -10.53 -8.80
CA GLN A 11 1.13 -11.34 -7.66
C GLN A 11 0.10 -10.62 -6.79
N GLU A 12 0.15 -9.28 -6.75
CA GLU A 12 -0.75 -8.45 -5.95
C GLU A 12 -2.07 -8.13 -6.67
N VAL A 13 -2.07 -8.15 -8.00
CA VAL A 13 -3.25 -7.75 -8.80
C VAL A 13 -3.97 -8.92 -9.48
N ALA A 14 -3.30 -10.06 -9.68
CA ALA A 14 -3.81 -11.18 -10.45
C ALA A 14 -5.17 -11.70 -9.96
N LEU A 15 -5.32 -11.88 -8.64
CA LEU A 15 -6.57 -12.37 -8.05
C LEU A 15 -7.71 -11.35 -8.24
N LEU A 16 -7.46 -10.08 -7.97
CA LEU A 16 -8.45 -9.02 -8.19
C LEU A 16 -8.89 -8.98 -9.64
N ARG A 17 -7.93 -8.98 -10.59
CA ARG A 17 -8.19 -8.98 -12.02
C ARG A 17 -9.03 -10.19 -12.45
N SER A 18 -8.72 -11.39 -11.94
CA SER A 18 -9.43 -12.63 -12.29
C SER A 18 -10.90 -12.63 -11.86
N GLN A 19 -11.27 -11.83 -10.85
CA GLN A 19 -12.62 -11.70 -10.34
C GLN A 19 -13.39 -10.51 -10.92
N MET A 20 -12.75 -9.67 -11.72
CA MET A 20 -13.42 -8.57 -12.42
C MET A 20 -14.32 -9.10 -13.54
N SER A 21 -15.50 -8.50 -13.67
CA SER A 21 -16.42 -8.79 -14.79
C SER A 21 -16.08 -7.89 -15.98
N ASN A 22 -15.81 -8.51 -17.12
CA ASN A 22 -15.58 -7.86 -18.43
C ASN A 22 -14.53 -6.73 -18.37
N PRO A 23 -13.32 -6.95 -17.85
CA PRO A 23 -12.34 -5.90 -17.76
C PRO A 23 -11.85 -5.45 -19.14
N THR A 24 -11.81 -4.14 -19.36
CA THR A 24 -11.07 -3.53 -20.47
C THR A 24 -9.68 -3.16 -20.01
N THR A 25 -8.67 -3.31 -20.86
CA THR A 25 -7.28 -3.05 -20.52
C THR A 25 -6.75 -1.83 -21.26
N LEU A 26 -6.05 -0.96 -20.56
CA LEU A 26 -5.29 0.16 -21.10
C LEU A 26 -3.86 0.09 -20.60
N GLN A 27 -2.88 0.20 -21.49
CA GLN A 27 -1.48 0.39 -21.13
C GLN A 27 -1.09 1.86 -21.37
N LEU A 28 -0.55 2.51 -20.36
CA LEU A 28 -0.14 3.91 -20.42
C LEU A 28 0.95 4.20 -19.38
N GLY A 29 2.03 4.88 -19.81
CA GLY A 29 3.11 5.30 -18.91
C GLY A 29 3.85 4.15 -18.22
N GLY A 30 3.90 2.97 -18.84
CA GLY A 30 4.50 1.76 -18.23
C GLY A 30 3.58 1.04 -17.24
N CYS A 31 2.35 1.55 -17.02
CA CYS A 31 1.37 0.97 -16.11
C CYS A 31 0.27 0.25 -16.89
N GLU A 32 -0.40 -0.69 -16.24
CA GLU A 32 -1.57 -1.38 -16.78
C GLU A 32 -2.80 -1.01 -15.95
N PHE A 33 -3.88 -0.64 -16.65
CA PHE A 33 -5.16 -0.29 -16.06
C PHE A 33 -6.23 -1.25 -16.56
N TYR A 34 -6.96 -1.86 -15.62
CA TYR A 34 -8.07 -2.76 -15.91
C TYR A 34 -9.35 -2.13 -15.36
N GLN A 35 -10.25 -1.70 -16.23
CA GLN A 35 -11.54 -1.11 -15.85
C GLN A 35 -12.63 -2.15 -15.97
N GLY A 36 -13.40 -2.38 -14.90
CA GLY A 36 -14.49 -3.35 -14.90
C GLY A 36 -15.27 -3.30 -13.58
N MET A 37 -16.12 -4.29 -13.38
CA MET A 37 -16.88 -4.44 -12.13
C MET A 37 -16.22 -5.46 -11.21
N LEU A 38 -16.13 -5.14 -9.92
CA LEU A 38 -15.66 -6.06 -8.88
C LEU A 38 -16.50 -5.84 -7.61
N ALA A 39 -17.04 -6.90 -7.04
CA ALA A 39 -17.91 -6.86 -5.86
C ALA A 39 -19.04 -5.78 -5.94
N GLY A 40 -19.62 -5.59 -7.13
CA GLY A 40 -20.71 -4.64 -7.37
C GLY A 40 -20.28 -3.16 -7.52
N LYS A 41 -19.00 -2.87 -7.55
CA LYS A 41 -18.44 -1.52 -7.74
C LYS A 41 -17.72 -1.40 -9.09
N GLU A 42 -17.73 -0.21 -9.67
CA GLU A 42 -16.85 0.13 -10.78
C GLU A 42 -15.41 0.26 -10.24
N VAL A 43 -14.50 -0.54 -10.75
CA VAL A 43 -13.11 -0.59 -10.30
C VAL A 43 -12.16 -0.30 -11.43
N ILE A 44 -11.16 0.54 -11.17
CA ILE A 44 -9.97 0.68 -11.98
C ILE A 44 -8.81 0.03 -11.21
N LEU A 45 -8.49 -1.21 -11.57
CA LEU A 45 -7.34 -1.93 -11.02
C LEU A 45 -6.09 -1.53 -11.80
N THR A 46 -5.04 -1.13 -11.09
CA THR A 46 -3.80 -0.63 -11.68
C THR A 46 -2.61 -1.46 -11.24
N ARG A 47 -1.82 -1.96 -12.19
CA ARG A 47 -0.49 -2.48 -11.93
C ARG A 47 0.52 -1.38 -12.17
N SER A 48 1.09 -0.83 -11.10
CA SER A 48 1.94 0.36 -11.16
C SER A 48 3.40 0.08 -11.54
N GLY A 49 3.92 -1.09 -11.21
CA GLY A 49 5.36 -1.31 -11.06
C GLY A 49 5.85 -0.92 -9.67
N ILE A 50 7.11 -1.24 -9.37
CA ILE A 50 7.73 -1.10 -8.05
C ILE A 50 8.39 0.27 -7.90
N GLY A 51 8.30 0.83 -6.70
CA GLY A 51 9.00 2.03 -6.27
C GLY A 51 8.23 3.33 -6.46
N LYS A 52 8.74 4.38 -5.83
CA LYS A 52 8.06 5.68 -5.70
C LYS A 52 7.70 6.34 -7.02
N VAL A 53 8.59 6.29 -8.01
CA VAL A 53 8.35 6.92 -9.32
C VAL A 53 7.24 6.20 -10.08
N ALA A 54 7.30 4.87 -10.16
CA ALA A 54 6.28 4.05 -10.83
C ALA A 54 4.90 4.25 -10.17
N ALA A 55 4.85 4.21 -8.83
CA ALA A 55 3.64 4.45 -8.06
C ALA A 55 3.06 5.85 -8.30
N SER A 56 3.91 6.89 -8.33
CA SER A 56 3.47 8.27 -8.58
C SER A 56 2.89 8.44 -9.98
N VAL A 57 3.55 7.89 -11.01
CA VAL A 57 3.06 7.93 -12.39
C VAL A 57 1.71 7.22 -12.50
N ALA A 58 1.61 6.00 -11.96
CA ALA A 58 0.39 5.21 -11.99
C ALA A 58 -0.78 5.94 -11.30
N THR A 59 -0.53 6.49 -10.11
CA THR A 59 -1.55 7.20 -9.35
C THR A 59 -2.01 8.46 -10.06
N SER A 60 -1.08 9.26 -10.60
CA SER A 60 -1.42 10.48 -11.35
C SER A 60 -2.27 10.18 -12.58
N LEU A 61 -1.90 9.15 -13.35
CA LEU A 61 -2.67 8.72 -14.53
C LEU A 61 -4.05 8.14 -14.14
N LEU A 62 -4.12 7.38 -13.03
CA LEU A 62 -5.37 6.86 -12.49
C LEU A 62 -6.33 7.99 -12.14
N LEU A 63 -5.85 8.98 -11.39
CA LEU A 63 -6.67 10.10 -10.91
C LEU A 63 -7.12 11.00 -12.06
N GLU A 64 -6.20 11.38 -12.94
CA GLU A 64 -6.48 12.28 -14.06
C GLU A 64 -7.42 11.65 -15.09
N LYS A 65 -7.21 10.37 -15.43
CA LYS A 65 -7.92 9.73 -16.52
C LYS A 65 -9.27 9.14 -16.11
N PHE A 66 -9.37 8.60 -14.89
CA PHE A 66 -10.52 7.83 -14.46
C PHE A 66 -11.32 8.48 -13.33
N ALA A 67 -10.73 9.46 -12.62
CA ALA A 67 -11.37 10.21 -11.53
C ALA A 67 -12.10 9.31 -10.51
N PRO A 68 -11.43 8.33 -9.87
CA PRO A 68 -12.05 7.51 -8.85
C PRO A 68 -12.38 8.35 -7.61
N GLU A 69 -13.43 7.95 -6.87
CA GLU A 69 -13.82 8.59 -5.61
C GLU A 69 -12.89 8.24 -4.45
N TYR A 70 -12.27 7.04 -4.50
CA TYR A 70 -11.32 6.53 -3.52
C TYR A 70 -10.17 5.82 -4.22
N VAL A 71 -9.00 5.82 -3.57
CA VAL A 71 -7.85 5.00 -3.98
C VAL A 71 -7.49 4.04 -2.86
N ILE A 72 -7.32 2.76 -3.18
CA ILE A 72 -6.84 1.75 -2.24
C ILE A 72 -5.55 1.14 -2.81
N ASN A 73 -4.46 1.27 -2.08
CA ASN A 73 -3.22 0.56 -2.39
C ASN A 73 -3.16 -0.73 -1.60
N THR A 74 -2.90 -1.82 -2.28
CA THR A 74 -2.85 -3.17 -1.72
C THR A 74 -1.54 -3.84 -2.11
N GLY A 75 -1.06 -4.78 -1.31
CA GLY A 75 0.17 -5.52 -1.60
C GLY A 75 0.84 -6.08 -0.37
N SER A 76 2.09 -6.47 -0.55
CA SER A 76 2.98 -6.99 0.48
C SER A 76 3.80 -5.91 1.18
N ALA A 77 4.34 -6.21 2.37
CA ALA A 77 5.28 -5.37 3.09
C ALA A 77 6.15 -6.18 4.04
N GLY A 78 7.29 -5.62 4.43
CA GLY A 78 8.12 -6.12 5.51
C GLY A 78 7.64 -5.62 6.87
N GLY A 79 7.36 -6.54 7.81
CA GLY A 79 6.93 -6.20 9.15
C GLY A 79 8.07 -5.66 10.00
N PHE A 80 7.87 -4.53 10.67
CA PHE A 80 8.85 -3.91 11.57
C PHE A 80 8.48 -4.02 13.03
N ALA A 81 7.20 -4.08 13.39
CA ALA A 81 6.78 -4.33 14.76
C ALA A 81 7.16 -5.76 15.19
N GLN A 82 7.64 -5.90 16.44
CA GLN A 82 8.25 -7.16 16.93
C GLN A 82 7.25 -8.32 17.04
N ASP A 83 5.99 -8.03 17.21
CA ASP A 83 4.89 -8.97 17.39
C ASP A 83 4.09 -9.25 16.10
N LEU A 84 4.57 -8.76 14.95
CA LEU A 84 4.04 -9.14 13.64
C LEU A 84 4.63 -10.46 13.16
N HIS A 85 3.79 -11.22 12.44
CA HIS A 85 4.12 -12.47 11.79
C HIS A 85 3.79 -12.42 10.30
N ILE A 86 4.38 -13.32 9.52
CA ILE A 86 4.06 -13.46 8.11
C ILE A 86 2.55 -13.77 7.95
N GLY A 87 1.90 -13.07 7.04
CA GLY A 87 0.47 -13.15 6.81
C GLY A 87 -0.38 -12.19 7.62
N ASP A 88 0.16 -11.56 8.68
CA ASP A 88 -0.52 -10.48 9.39
C ASP A 88 -0.76 -9.28 8.48
N VAL A 89 -1.77 -8.48 8.78
CA VAL A 89 -2.17 -7.32 7.98
C VAL A 89 -1.92 -6.03 8.73
N VAL A 90 -1.35 -5.04 8.04
CA VAL A 90 -1.25 -3.68 8.54
C VAL A 90 -2.10 -2.76 7.67
N ILE A 91 -3.01 -2.02 8.31
CA ILE A 91 -3.78 -0.93 7.74
C ILE A 91 -3.03 0.36 8.09
N ALA A 92 -2.68 1.16 7.11
CA ALA A 92 -2.02 2.43 7.38
C ALA A 92 -2.99 3.43 8.01
N SER A 93 -2.62 4.00 9.15
CA SER A 93 -3.23 5.23 9.66
C SER A 93 -2.69 6.45 8.91
N GLU A 94 -1.41 6.40 8.58
CA GLU A 94 -0.68 7.41 7.80
C GLU A 94 0.50 6.77 7.08
N MET A 95 0.96 7.43 6.03
CA MET A 95 2.15 7.07 5.28
C MET A 95 3.24 8.12 5.46
N ARG A 96 4.51 7.68 5.60
CA ARG A 96 5.70 8.54 5.59
C ARG A 96 6.79 7.97 4.70
N PHE A 97 7.69 8.82 4.23
CA PHE A 97 8.93 8.33 3.60
C PHE A 97 9.97 8.03 4.68
N HIS A 98 10.69 6.92 4.59
CA HIS A 98 11.82 6.64 5.48
C HIS A 98 13.18 7.03 4.88
N ASP A 99 13.23 7.31 3.58
CA ASP A 99 14.44 7.59 2.82
C ASP A 99 14.58 9.06 2.37
N VAL A 100 13.68 9.93 2.82
CA VAL A 100 13.74 11.38 2.58
C VAL A 100 14.43 12.07 3.76
N ASP A 101 15.48 12.82 3.50
CA ASP A 101 16.19 13.61 4.51
C ASP A 101 16.49 15.02 3.99
N VAL A 102 15.74 15.98 4.47
CA VAL A 102 15.97 17.42 4.29
C VAL A 102 16.01 18.14 5.65
N THR A 103 16.41 17.41 6.70
CA THR A 103 16.51 17.91 8.08
C THR A 103 17.46 19.10 8.22
N ALA A 104 18.47 19.20 7.34
CA ALA A 104 19.37 20.36 7.26
C ALA A 104 18.63 21.70 7.06
N PHE A 105 17.39 21.66 6.56
CA PHE A 105 16.52 22.83 6.36
C PHE A 105 15.40 22.95 7.40
N GLY A 106 15.47 22.19 8.50
CA GLY A 106 14.51 22.25 9.60
C GLY A 106 13.24 21.42 9.41
N TYR A 107 13.19 20.54 8.41
CA TYR A 107 12.09 19.59 8.22
C TYR A 107 12.28 18.35 9.10
N GLU A 108 11.19 17.62 9.36
CA GLU A 108 11.26 16.33 10.04
C GLU A 108 11.94 15.27 9.16
N MET A 109 12.53 14.23 9.77
CA MET A 109 12.97 13.04 9.04
C MET A 109 11.78 12.43 8.31
N GLY A 110 11.96 12.10 7.01
CA GLY A 110 10.90 11.60 6.14
C GLY A 110 10.01 12.66 5.49
N GLN A 111 10.14 13.92 5.89
CA GLN A 111 9.37 15.01 5.29
C GLN A 111 10.09 15.59 4.08
N MET A 112 9.42 15.60 2.92
CA MET A 112 9.88 16.35 1.75
C MET A 112 9.61 17.85 1.95
N ALA A 113 10.52 18.69 1.48
CA ALA A 113 10.36 20.15 1.56
C ALA A 113 9.01 20.60 0.97
N GLN A 114 8.33 21.50 1.69
CA GLN A 114 7.00 22.04 1.34
C GLN A 114 5.85 21.00 1.27
N GLN A 115 6.07 19.80 1.80
CA GLN A 115 5.05 18.78 1.93
C GLN A 115 4.75 18.49 3.41
N PRO A 116 3.58 17.90 3.74
CA PRO A 116 3.33 17.40 5.08
C PRO A 116 4.37 16.36 5.50
N ALA A 117 4.63 16.24 6.79
CA ALA A 117 5.51 15.19 7.33
C ALA A 117 4.90 13.79 7.18
N ALA A 118 3.57 13.71 7.17
CA ALA A 118 2.80 12.49 6.99
C ALA A 118 1.62 12.71 6.06
N PHE A 119 1.18 11.65 5.39
CA PHE A 119 -0.02 11.61 4.56
C PHE A 119 -1.04 10.72 5.27
N PRO A 120 -2.04 11.28 5.98
CA PRO A 120 -3.06 10.48 6.68
C PRO A 120 -3.96 9.74 5.69
N CYS A 121 -4.27 8.50 6.02
CA CYS A 121 -5.26 7.72 5.30
C CYS A 121 -6.69 8.13 5.71
N ASP A 122 -7.66 7.81 4.86
CA ASP A 122 -9.07 8.17 5.10
C ASP A 122 -9.67 7.32 6.23
N GLU A 123 -10.23 7.98 7.26
CA GLU A 123 -10.77 7.33 8.47
C GLU A 123 -11.95 6.39 8.16
N LYS A 124 -12.78 6.70 7.16
CA LYS A 124 -13.89 5.84 6.75
C LYS A 124 -13.40 4.56 6.11
N LEU A 125 -12.38 4.67 5.26
CA LEU A 125 -11.75 3.50 4.63
C LEU A 125 -11.04 2.64 5.67
N ILE A 126 -10.38 3.23 6.68
CA ILE A 126 -9.78 2.51 7.81
C ILE A 126 -10.85 1.72 8.55
N ALA A 127 -11.96 2.36 8.94
CA ALA A 127 -13.04 1.70 9.67
C ALA A 127 -13.64 0.52 8.87
N VAL A 128 -13.86 0.69 7.56
CA VAL A 128 -14.33 -0.40 6.68
C VAL A 128 -13.33 -1.55 6.63
N ALA A 129 -12.03 -1.24 6.59
CA ALA A 129 -10.99 -2.24 6.58
C ALA A 129 -10.95 -3.02 7.91
N GLU A 130 -11.01 -2.34 9.05
CA GLU A 130 -11.05 -2.98 10.38
C GLU A 130 -12.25 -3.91 10.53
N ASP A 131 -13.44 -3.48 10.09
CA ASP A 131 -14.66 -4.31 10.09
C ASP A 131 -14.53 -5.57 9.23
N CYS A 132 -13.81 -5.50 8.10
CA CYS A 132 -13.57 -6.66 7.24
C CYS A 132 -12.68 -7.71 7.89
N ILE A 133 -11.76 -7.29 8.74
CA ILE A 133 -10.77 -8.16 9.36
C ILE A 133 -11.32 -8.85 10.60
N ALA A 134 -12.12 -8.15 11.41
CA ALA A 134 -12.78 -8.74 12.57
C ALA A 134 -13.54 -10.03 12.23
N GLU A 135 -13.97 -10.18 10.98
CA GLU A 135 -14.66 -11.37 10.46
C GLU A 135 -13.74 -12.51 10.01
N GLN A 136 -12.43 -12.29 9.87
CA GLN A 136 -11.52 -13.32 9.31
C GLN A 136 -10.82 -14.20 10.33
N GLY A 137 -10.52 -13.75 11.52
CA GLY A 137 -10.05 -14.53 12.67
C GLY A 137 -8.73 -15.31 12.52
N LYS A 138 -8.02 -15.23 11.40
CA LYS A 138 -6.83 -16.06 11.12
C LYS A 138 -5.50 -15.35 11.32
N HIS A 139 -5.45 -14.04 11.15
CA HIS A 139 -4.23 -13.24 11.22
C HIS A 139 -4.49 -12.01 12.07
N GLN A 140 -3.42 -11.58 12.78
CA GLN A 140 -3.48 -10.33 13.52
C GLN A 140 -3.58 -9.17 12.55
N THR A 141 -4.31 -8.12 12.95
CA THR A 141 -4.35 -6.87 12.23
C THR A 141 -3.94 -5.73 13.13
N LYS A 142 -3.19 -4.81 12.57
CA LYS A 142 -2.80 -3.56 13.24
C LYS A 142 -3.11 -2.37 12.37
N VAL A 143 -3.47 -1.27 13.02
CA VAL A 143 -3.58 0.04 12.40
C VAL A 143 -2.41 0.91 12.86
N GLY A 144 -1.68 1.54 11.96
CA GLY A 144 -0.57 2.41 12.34
C GLY A 144 0.29 2.87 11.16
N LEU A 145 1.47 3.41 11.49
CA LEU A 145 2.39 3.96 10.51
C LEU A 145 2.98 2.88 9.60
N ILE A 146 2.86 3.10 8.28
CA ILE A 146 3.65 2.39 7.26
C ILE A 146 4.60 3.40 6.63
N CYS A 147 5.86 3.00 6.44
CA CYS A 147 6.85 3.85 5.78
C CYS A 147 7.24 3.30 4.41
N THR A 148 7.54 4.24 3.50
CA THR A 148 7.92 3.97 2.11
C THR A 148 9.35 4.41 1.84
N GLY A 149 10.09 3.63 1.04
CA GLY A 149 11.36 4.04 0.45
C GLY A 149 11.78 3.14 -0.71
N ASP A 150 12.65 3.61 -1.59
CA ASP A 150 13.14 2.84 -2.74
C ASP A 150 14.26 1.86 -2.31
N GLN A 151 13.97 1.06 -1.26
CA GLN A 151 14.89 0.07 -0.71
C GLN A 151 14.14 -1.16 -0.21
N PHE A 152 14.61 -2.36 -0.58
CA PHE A 152 14.26 -3.57 0.14
C PHE A 152 15.04 -3.62 1.45
N MET A 153 14.35 -3.53 2.59
CA MET A 153 14.92 -3.30 3.92
C MET A 153 15.47 -4.59 4.54
N CYS A 154 16.59 -5.11 4.01
CA CYS A 154 17.24 -6.33 4.48
C CYS A 154 18.59 -6.12 5.18
N LYS A 155 19.21 -4.93 5.07
CA LYS A 155 20.52 -4.64 5.67
C LYS A 155 20.36 -4.27 7.15
N PRO A 156 21.10 -4.91 8.10
CA PRO A 156 20.95 -4.64 9.54
C PRO A 156 21.07 -3.17 9.92
N ASP A 157 22.05 -2.44 9.34
CA ASP A 157 22.27 -1.03 9.65
C ASP A 157 21.11 -0.15 9.15
N ALA A 158 20.56 -0.45 7.98
CA ALA A 158 19.39 0.28 7.45
C ALA A 158 18.15 0.03 8.30
N ILE A 159 17.94 -1.21 8.74
CA ILE A 159 16.84 -1.58 9.64
C ILE A 159 16.98 -0.86 10.99
N ALA A 160 18.20 -0.87 11.58
CA ALA A 160 18.47 -0.20 12.85
C ALA A 160 18.23 1.32 12.74
N LYS A 161 18.70 1.95 11.66
CA LYS A 161 18.46 3.37 11.38
C LYS A 161 16.97 3.66 11.25
N ALA A 162 16.24 2.91 10.43
CA ALA A 162 14.80 3.11 10.23
C ALA A 162 14.00 2.96 11.53
N ARG A 163 14.36 2.02 12.41
CA ARG A 163 13.76 1.86 13.73
C ARG A 163 14.04 3.03 14.67
N ALA A 164 15.25 3.62 14.58
CA ALA A 164 15.61 4.79 15.38
C ALA A 164 14.86 6.04 14.90
N ASP A 165 14.74 6.23 13.58
CA ASP A 165 14.09 7.39 12.98
C ASP A 165 12.54 7.32 13.10
N PHE A 166 11.97 6.10 13.03
CA PHE A 166 10.53 5.85 13.06
C PHE A 166 10.16 4.74 14.06
N PRO A 167 10.28 4.97 15.37
CA PRO A 167 10.07 3.93 16.39
C PRO A 167 8.63 3.37 16.42
N GLN A 168 7.66 4.11 15.91
CA GLN A 168 6.24 3.70 15.80
C GLN A 168 5.89 2.97 14.50
N MET A 169 6.85 2.81 13.57
CA MET A 169 6.62 2.16 12.29
C MET A 169 6.25 0.68 12.47
N LEU A 170 5.13 0.27 11.88
CA LEU A 170 4.66 -1.11 11.90
C LEU A 170 5.18 -1.92 10.70
N ALA A 171 5.27 -1.31 9.53
CA ALA A 171 5.68 -1.98 8.30
C ALA A 171 6.40 -1.03 7.34
N VAL A 172 7.13 -1.59 6.39
CA VAL A 172 7.85 -0.87 5.34
C VAL A 172 7.55 -1.48 3.98
N GLU A 173 7.43 -0.63 2.97
CA GLU A 173 7.19 -1.00 1.59
C GLU A 173 7.77 0.08 0.64
N MET A 174 7.42 0.07 -0.64
CA MET A 174 8.14 0.89 -1.63
C MET A 174 7.25 1.88 -2.43
N GLU A 175 5.94 1.98 -2.18
CA GLU A 175 4.98 2.74 -3.00
C GLU A 175 4.04 3.66 -2.23
N GLY A 176 3.56 3.22 -1.07
CA GLY A 176 2.37 3.77 -0.41
C GLY A 176 2.44 5.25 -0.07
N ALA A 177 3.58 5.77 0.42
CA ALA A 177 3.71 7.21 0.69
C ALA A 177 3.73 8.04 -0.61
N ALA A 178 4.26 7.51 -1.70
CA ALA A 178 4.22 8.17 -3.01
C ALA A 178 2.77 8.24 -3.54
N ILE A 179 2.00 7.16 -3.39
CA ILE A 179 0.57 7.14 -3.69
C ILE A 179 -0.17 8.15 -2.81
N GLY A 180 0.09 8.12 -1.49
CA GLY A 180 -0.52 9.05 -0.51
C GLY A 180 -0.22 10.51 -0.82
N GLN A 181 1.02 10.84 -1.18
CA GLN A 181 1.39 12.19 -1.59
C GLN A 181 0.63 12.66 -2.84
N VAL A 182 0.53 11.81 -3.87
CA VAL A 182 -0.24 12.15 -5.07
C VAL A 182 -1.72 12.30 -4.75
N CYS A 183 -2.31 11.39 -3.97
CA CYS A 183 -3.69 11.50 -3.52
C CYS A 183 -3.95 12.79 -2.72
N HIS A 184 -3.01 13.17 -1.84
CA HIS A 184 -3.07 14.44 -1.11
C HIS A 184 -3.07 15.65 -2.05
N MET A 185 -2.20 15.67 -3.06
CA MET A 185 -2.13 16.75 -4.05
C MET A 185 -3.42 16.86 -4.87
N PHE A 186 -4.05 15.74 -5.23
CA PHE A 186 -5.31 15.68 -5.96
C PHE A 186 -6.55 15.79 -5.04
N LYS A 187 -6.38 15.77 -3.71
CA LYS A 187 -7.45 15.79 -2.69
C LYS A 187 -8.42 14.61 -2.84
N VAL A 188 -7.90 13.43 -3.16
CA VAL A 188 -8.66 12.19 -3.24
C VAL A 188 -8.37 11.34 -2.01
N PRO A 189 -9.39 10.89 -1.26
CA PRO A 189 -9.19 10.03 -0.10
C PRO A 189 -8.61 8.68 -0.52
N TYR A 190 -7.71 8.15 0.33
CA TYR A 190 -6.99 6.92 0.03
C TYR A 190 -6.75 6.06 1.27
N LEU A 191 -6.43 4.79 1.05
CA LEU A 191 -6.01 3.83 2.06
C LEU A 191 -4.86 2.97 1.54
N VAL A 192 -3.95 2.59 2.42
CA VAL A 192 -2.93 1.58 2.18
C VAL A 192 -3.15 0.39 3.10
N VAL A 193 -3.20 -0.82 2.53
CA VAL A 193 -3.34 -2.09 3.25
C VAL A 193 -2.26 -3.03 2.79
N ARG A 194 -1.52 -3.62 3.72
CA ARG A 194 -0.40 -4.51 3.43
C ARG A 194 -0.48 -5.81 4.22
N ALA A 195 -0.23 -6.93 3.55
CA ALA A 195 0.00 -8.21 4.21
C ALA A 195 1.51 -8.46 4.34
N MET A 196 1.94 -8.99 5.48
CA MET A 196 3.36 -9.20 5.74
C MET A 196 3.90 -10.40 4.97
N SER A 197 4.85 -10.16 4.08
CA SER A 197 5.58 -11.20 3.32
C SER A 197 6.86 -11.63 4.03
N ASP A 198 7.42 -10.75 4.82
CA ASP A 198 8.67 -10.94 5.57
C ASP A 198 8.68 -10.09 6.85
N ILE A 199 9.64 -10.34 7.72
CA ILE A 199 9.82 -9.60 8.97
C ILE A 199 11.24 -9.05 9.03
N ALA A 200 11.36 -7.74 9.27
CA ALA A 200 12.63 -7.03 9.30
C ALA A 200 13.64 -7.64 10.29
N GLY A 201 14.83 -8.01 9.78
CA GLY A 201 15.91 -8.63 10.56
C GLY A 201 15.83 -10.14 10.72
N LYS A 202 14.88 -10.81 10.03
CA LYS A 202 14.84 -12.28 9.87
C LYS A 202 15.18 -12.62 8.42
N GLU A 203 15.14 -13.88 8.02
CA GLU A 203 15.45 -14.38 6.65
C GLU A 203 14.49 -13.78 5.59
N GLN A 204 14.72 -12.50 5.25
CA GLN A 204 13.73 -11.67 4.55
C GLN A 204 13.60 -12.01 3.07
N VAL A 205 14.72 -12.28 2.37
CA VAL A 205 14.67 -12.54 0.92
C VAL A 205 13.97 -13.87 0.66
N GLU A 206 14.36 -14.92 1.38
CA GLU A 206 13.75 -16.25 1.30
C GLU A 206 12.27 -16.21 1.72
N SER A 207 11.94 -15.44 2.75
CA SER A 207 10.56 -15.26 3.19
C SER A 207 9.73 -14.53 2.14
N PHE A 208 10.25 -13.44 1.56
CA PHE A 208 9.56 -12.70 0.52
C PHE A 208 9.22 -13.59 -0.67
N ASP A 209 10.21 -14.30 -1.23
CA ASP A 209 10.02 -15.18 -2.39
C ASP A 209 9.00 -16.32 -2.11
N ALA A 210 9.02 -16.85 -0.88
CA ALA A 210 8.11 -17.93 -0.49
C ALA A 210 6.67 -17.47 -0.20
N PHE A 211 6.48 -16.24 0.29
CA PHE A 211 5.20 -15.78 0.81
C PHE A 211 4.52 -14.66 0.03
N ILE A 212 5.16 -14.12 -1.02
CA ILE A 212 4.61 -13.03 -1.81
C ILE A 212 3.23 -13.36 -2.44
N GLU A 213 3.04 -14.58 -2.93
CA GLU A 213 1.76 -15.01 -3.49
C GLU A 213 0.68 -15.13 -2.41
N VAL A 214 1.04 -15.62 -1.22
CA VAL A 214 0.13 -15.73 -0.08
C VAL A 214 -0.27 -14.35 0.42
N ALA A 215 0.70 -13.44 0.59
CA ALA A 215 0.46 -12.06 1.00
C ALA A 215 -0.42 -11.32 -0.02
N GLY A 216 -0.12 -11.45 -1.31
CA GLY A 216 -0.91 -10.88 -2.40
C GLY A 216 -2.36 -11.37 -2.39
N LYS A 217 -2.57 -12.69 -2.17
CA LYS A 217 -3.90 -13.28 -2.05
C LYS A 217 -4.67 -12.74 -0.85
N HIS A 218 -4.08 -12.72 0.34
CA HIS A 218 -4.73 -12.22 1.56
C HIS A 218 -5.13 -10.74 1.42
N SER A 219 -4.23 -9.93 0.89
CA SER A 219 -4.49 -8.53 0.61
C SER A 219 -5.65 -8.34 -0.36
N ALA A 220 -5.67 -9.11 -1.48
CA ALA A 220 -6.74 -9.04 -2.47
C ALA A 220 -8.10 -9.49 -1.92
N GLU A 221 -8.16 -10.58 -1.15
CA GLU A 221 -9.39 -11.06 -0.50
C GLU A 221 -9.98 -10.00 0.43
N MET A 222 -9.12 -9.27 1.14
CA MET A 222 -9.53 -8.17 1.99
C MET A 222 -10.14 -7.03 1.17
N ILE A 223 -9.49 -6.61 0.08
CA ILE A 223 -10.02 -5.56 -0.80
C ILE A 223 -11.39 -5.91 -1.36
N ILE A 224 -11.60 -7.16 -1.78
CA ILE A 224 -12.90 -7.62 -2.29
C ILE A 224 -14.00 -7.47 -1.23
N LYS A 225 -13.70 -7.81 0.03
CA LYS A 225 -14.66 -7.63 1.14
C LYS A 225 -14.93 -6.16 1.42
N MET A 226 -13.88 -5.32 1.44
CA MET A 226 -14.03 -3.88 1.61
C MET A 226 -14.95 -3.28 0.54
N LEU A 227 -14.76 -3.64 -0.73
CA LEU A 227 -15.62 -3.18 -1.83
C LEU A 227 -17.09 -3.53 -1.60
N GLY A 228 -17.37 -4.70 -1.02
CA GLY A 228 -18.74 -5.11 -0.69
C GLY A 228 -19.40 -4.29 0.42
N LYS A 229 -18.59 -3.63 1.28
CA LYS A 229 -19.06 -2.79 2.40
C LYS A 229 -19.04 -1.28 2.08
N LEU A 230 -18.32 -0.84 1.08
CA LEU A 230 -18.32 0.54 0.56
C LEU A 230 -19.59 0.81 -0.26
#